data_9cb4cab0b3b05794a586a0e126f5fad3
#
_entry.id   9cb4cab0b3b05794a586a0e126f5fad3
#
_cell.length_a   1.000
_cell.length_b   1.000
_cell.length_c   1.000
_cell.angle_alpha   90.00
_cell.angle_beta   90.00
_cell.angle_gamma   90.00
#
_symmetry.space_group_name_H-M   'P 1'
#
loop_
_entity.id
_entity.type
_entity.pdbx_description
1 polymer ?
#
loop_
_entity_poly.entity_id
_entity_poly.type
_entity_poly.pdbx_seq_one_letter_code
_entity_poly.pdbx_strand_id
1 'polypeptide(L)'
;NILMSIPNIPDENIPVGKDETENLFIKDYGKIISKKYIKSHDEIAENLNIIDFETAVKISGSRFVILKDSLAKLERALISFMLDVHTQENGYKEYSVPVIVNEDAMYGTGQLPKFREDQFQLNNNQWLIPTSEVSLTNMVSNSIIDYEKLPLRFVASTQCFRAEAGAAGKDTKGMIRQHQFTKVELVSIIQPEFRLNELDRMVGCAELILQKLDLPYRVML
;
A
#
# COMPACT_ATOMS: atom_id res chain seq x y z
N ASN A 1 -2.22 20.17 19.17
CA ASN A 1 -2.13 19.95 17.72
C ASN A 1 -0.69 20.00 17.16
N ILE A 2 0.26 20.70 17.80
CA ILE A 2 1.66 20.75 17.34
C ILE A 2 2.28 19.34 17.33
N LEU A 3 2.06 18.54 18.36
CA LEU A 3 2.59 17.16 18.43
C LEU A 3 2.13 16.26 17.28
N MET A 4 0.91 16.45 16.78
CA MET A 4 0.36 15.67 15.65
C MET A 4 1.00 16.01 14.31
N SER A 5 1.72 17.11 14.19
CA SER A 5 2.44 17.52 12.99
C SER A 5 3.92 17.16 12.99
N ILE A 6 4.45 16.71 14.13
CA ILE A 6 5.85 16.33 14.28
C ILE A 6 6.03 14.92 13.68
N PRO A 7 7.03 14.73 12.79
CA PRO A 7 7.36 13.40 12.27
C PRO A 7 7.78 12.43 13.38
N ASN A 8 7.59 11.14 13.16
CA ASN A 8 8.11 10.13 14.08
C ASN A 8 9.64 10.21 14.16
N ILE A 9 10.19 9.86 15.32
CA ILE A 9 11.64 9.82 15.55
C ILE A 9 12.18 8.57 14.82
N PRO A 10 13.11 8.71 13.86
CA PRO A 10 13.72 7.57 13.20
C PRO A 10 14.61 6.77 14.16
N ASP A 11 14.83 5.49 13.88
CA ASP A 11 15.81 4.67 14.59
C ASP A 11 17.23 5.21 14.35
N GLU A 12 18.14 5.02 15.32
CA GLU A 12 19.52 5.54 15.25
C GLU A 12 20.33 4.94 14.07
N ASN A 13 19.92 3.76 13.58
CA ASN A 13 20.57 3.08 12.45
C ASN A 13 20.09 3.59 11.08
N ILE A 14 19.10 4.49 11.03
CA ILE A 14 18.62 5.06 9.77
C ILE A 14 19.60 6.10 9.27
N PRO A 15 20.15 5.96 8.04
CA PRO A 15 21.08 6.93 7.48
C PRO A 15 20.40 8.28 7.25
N VAL A 16 21.13 9.35 7.43
CA VAL A 16 20.68 10.69 7.08
C VAL A 16 20.98 10.92 5.62
N GLY A 17 19.95 11.19 4.82
CA GLY A 17 20.06 11.48 3.39
C GLY A 17 19.25 12.73 3.01
N LYS A 18 19.59 13.35 1.88
CA LYS A 18 18.87 14.53 1.34
C LYS A 18 17.60 14.14 0.59
N ASP A 19 17.65 13.02 -0.10
CA ASP A 19 16.57 12.49 -0.91
C ASP A 19 16.73 10.97 -1.11
N GLU A 20 15.83 10.37 -1.87
CA GLU A 20 15.77 8.92 -2.14
C GLU A 20 17.01 8.36 -2.86
N THR A 21 17.86 9.19 -3.46
CA THR A 21 19.09 8.73 -4.14
C THR A 21 20.19 8.33 -3.15
N GLU A 22 20.07 8.79 -1.90
CA GLU A 22 20.99 8.46 -0.80
C GLU A 22 20.49 7.28 0.05
N ASN A 23 19.37 6.63 -0.30
CA ASN A 23 18.87 5.46 0.38
C ASN A 23 19.89 4.31 0.36
N LEU A 24 20.08 3.69 1.51
CA LEU A 24 21.05 2.61 1.67
C LEU A 24 20.57 1.33 0.99
N PHE A 25 21.41 0.78 0.09
CA PHE A 25 21.18 -0.54 -0.48
C PHE A 25 21.38 -1.62 0.58
N ILE A 26 20.38 -2.48 0.79
CA ILE A 26 20.43 -3.59 1.74
C ILE A 26 20.73 -4.90 1.02
N LYS A 27 19.93 -5.26 0.04
CA LYS A 27 20.07 -6.51 -0.75
C LYS A 27 19.25 -6.45 -2.03
N ASP A 28 19.52 -7.39 -2.91
CA ASP A 28 18.71 -7.65 -4.11
C ASP A 28 18.33 -9.12 -4.25
N TYR A 29 17.41 -9.39 -5.15
CA TYR A 29 16.98 -10.72 -5.57
C TYR A 29 16.79 -10.75 -7.09
N GLY A 30 17.22 -11.87 -7.69
CA GLY A 30 17.08 -12.09 -9.12
C GLY A 30 18.03 -11.24 -9.95
N LYS A 31 17.91 -11.35 -11.25
CA LYS A 31 18.72 -10.58 -12.20
C LYS A 31 17.84 -9.65 -13.03
N ILE A 32 18.06 -8.36 -12.90
CA ILE A 32 17.39 -7.37 -13.76
C ILE A 32 17.88 -7.57 -15.17
N ILE A 33 16.98 -7.93 -16.09
CA ILE A 33 17.28 -8.08 -17.50
C ILE A 33 17.23 -6.68 -18.14
N SER A 34 18.38 -6.08 -18.37
CA SER A 34 18.46 -4.85 -19.17
C SER A 34 18.20 -5.19 -20.64
N LYS A 35 17.00 -4.86 -21.12
CA LYS A 35 16.66 -4.96 -22.54
C LYS A 35 16.63 -3.56 -23.14
N LYS A 36 17.27 -3.40 -24.28
CA LYS A 36 17.36 -2.12 -25.01
C LYS A 36 16.01 -1.58 -25.49
N TYR A 37 14.97 -2.40 -25.48
CA TYR A 37 13.62 -2.09 -25.99
C TYR A 37 12.54 -2.66 -25.04
N ILE A 38 12.47 -2.13 -23.83
CA ILE A 38 11.39 -2.45 -22.89
C ILE A 38 10.26 -1.45 -23.14
N LYS A 39 9.06 -1.94 -23.46
CA LYS A 39 7.84 -1.13 -23.51
C LYS A 39 7.35 -0.85 -22.11
N SER A 40 6.78 0.33 -21.88
CA SER A 40 6.11 0.66 -20.63
C SER A 40 4.83 -0.15 -20.46
N HIS A 41 4.34 -0.25 -19.20
CA HIS A 41 3.14 -1.03 -18.89
C HIS A 41 1.90 -0.52 -19.63
N ASP A 42 1.76 0.78 -19.79
CA ASP A 42 0.67 1.42 -20.54
C ASP A 42 0.75 1.09 -22.04
N GLU A 43 1.93 1.17 -22.67
CA GLU A 43 2.12 0.79 -24.06
C GLU A 43 1.79 -0.71 -24.31
N ILE A 44 2.16 -1.58 -23.37
CA ILE A 44 1.83 -3.02 -23.46
C ILE A 44 0.31 -3.21 -23.38
N ALA A 45 -0.32 -2.58 -22.40
CA ALA A 45 -1.74 -2.75 -22.13
C ALA A 45 -2.63 -2.15 -23.23
N GLU A 46 -2.23 -1.01 -23.81
CA GLU A 46 -2.88 -0.41 -24.98
C GLU A 46 -2.76 -1.29 -26.22
N ASN A 47 -1.55 -1.79 -26.52
CA ASN A 47 -1.35 -2.70 -27.66
C ASN A 47 -2.16 -4.00 -27.57
N LEU A 48 -2.40 -4.49 -26.35
CA LEU A 48 -3.23 -5.65 -26.09
C LEU A 48 -4.72 -5.32 -25.95
N ASN A 49 -5.09 -4.04 -25.97
CA ASN A 49 -6.45 -3.53 -25.75
C ASN A 49 -7.09 -4.03 -24.44
N ILE A 50 -6.31 -4.13 -23.37
CA ILE A 50 -6.73 -4.62 -22.05
C ILE A 50 -6.86 -3.53 -20.99
N ILE A 51 -6.63 -2.26 -21.38
CA ILE A 51 -6.79 -1.07 -20.56
C ILE A 51 -7.61 -0.02 -21.33
N ASP A 52 -8.31 0.86 -20.59
CA ASP A 52 -9.10 1.95 -21.18
C ASP A 52 -9.04 3.20 -20.32
N PHE A 53 -8.13 4.08 -20.65
CA PHE A 53 -7.97 5.37 -19.97
C PHE A 53 -9.02 6.40 -20.45
N GLU A 54 -9.40 6.38 -21.73
CA GLU A 54 -10.33 7.36 -22.30
C GLU A 54 -11.70 7.27 -21.64
N THR A 55 -12.25 6.06 -21.56
CA THR A 55 -13.54 5.84 -20.88
C THR A 55 -13.45 6.14 -19.39
N ALA A 56 -12.33 5.81 -18.73
CA ALA A 56 -12.13 6.15 -17.33
C ALA A 56 -12.16 7.66 -17.09
N VAL A 57 -11.48 8.44 -17.94
CA VAL A 57 -11.50 9.92 -17.87
C VAL A 57 -12.92 10.47 -18.09
N LYS A 58 -13.68 9.91 -19.02
CA LYS A 58 -15.09 10.30 -19.24
C LYS A 58 -15.97 10.05 -18.02
N ILE A 59 -15.72 8.99 -17.26
CA ILE A 59 -16.53 8.60 -16.10
C ILE A 59 -16.12 9.36 -14.83
N SER A 60 -14.80 9.47 -14.58
CA SER A 60 -14.27 9.87 -13.27
C SER A 60 -13.20 10.96 -13.34
N GLY A 61 -12.75 11.35 -14.52
CA GLY A 61 -11.65 12.29 -14.69
C GLY A 61 -10.28 11.60 -14.80
N SER A 62 -9.22 12.38 -14.66
CA SER A 62 -7.83 11.89 -14.74
C SER A 62 -7.49 10.97 -13.57
N ARG A 63 -6.40 10.17 -13.72
CA ARG A 63 -5.89 9.25 -12.68
C ARG A 63 -6.85 8.13 -12.27
N PHE A 64 -7.78 7.78 -13.13
CA PHE A 64 -8.58 6.57 -13.06
C PHE A 64 -8.29 5.68 -14.26
N VAL A 65 -8.55 4.40 -14.12
CA VAL A 65 -8.29 3.40 -15.16
C VAL A 65 -9.41 2.37 -15.19
N ILE A 66 -9.72 1.86 -16.37
CA ILE A 66 -10.56 0.68 -16.54
C ILE A 66 -9.65 -0.46 -17.00
N LEU A 67 -9.57 -1.51 -16.21
CA LEU A 67 -8.93 -2.77 -16.61
C LEU A 67 -9.95 -3.63 -17.31
N LYS A 68 -9.56 -4.23 -18.46
CA LYS A 68 -10.46 -5.05 -19.28
C LYS A 68 -9.96 -6.50 -19.37
N ASP A 69 -10.88 -7.41 -19.50
CA ASP A 69 -10.64 -8.83 -19.84
C ASP A 69 -9.52 -9.50 -19.03
N SER A 70 -8.43 -9.84 -19.69
CA SER A 70 -7.31 -10.56 -19.09
C SER A 70 -6.60 -9.76 -17.99
N LEU A 71 -6.54 -8.43 -18.10
CA LEU A 71 -5.90 -7.59 -17.08
C LEU A 71 -6.76 -7.51 -15.80
N ALA A 72 -8.09 -7.41 -15.94
CA ALA A 72 -9.00 -7.48 -14.80
C ALA A 72 -8.96 -8.85 -14.10
N LYS A 73 -8.80 -9.94 -14.89
CA LYS A 73 -8.59 -11.29 -14.34
C LYS A 73 -7.26 -11.40 -13.63
N LEU A 74 -6.20 -10.81 -14.18
CA LEU A 74 -4.87 -10.81 -13.58
C LEU A 74 -4.85 -10.06 -12.24
N GLU A 75 -5.46 -8.87 -12.17
CA GLU A 75 -5.59 -8.13 -10.91
C GLU A 75 -6.26 -9.00 -9.83
N ARG A 76 -7.41 -9.59 -10.14
CA ARG A 76 -8.13 -10.47 -9.20
C ARG A 76 -7.29 -11.70 -8.80
N ALA A 77 -6.59 -12.29 -9.75
CA ALA A 77 -5.72 -13.44 -9.48
C ALA A 77 -4.56 -13.08 -8.54
N LEU A 78 -3.93 -11.92 -8.75
CA LEU A 78 -2.86 -11.41 -7.88
C LEU A 78 -3.37 -11.11 -6.47
N ILE A 79 -4.57 -10.53 -6.35
CA ILE A 79 -5.20 -10.27 -5.04
C ILE A 79 -5.38 -11.60 -4.29
N SER A 80 -6.05 -12.59 -4.92
CA SER A 80 -6.28 -13.90 -4.31
C SER A 80 -4.97 -14.59 -3.95
N PHE A 81 -4.00 -14.57 -4.86
CA PHE A 81 -2.68 -15.16 -4.63
C PHE A 81 -1.96 -14.56 -3.41
N MET A 82 -1.94 -13.22 -3.30
CA MET A 82 -1.31 -12.55 -2.15
C MET A 82 -2.02 -12.86 -0.85
N LEU A 83 -3.35 -12.86 -0.83
CA LEU A 83 -4.13 -13.21 0.36
C LEU A 83 -3.87 -14.67 0.78
N ASP A 84 -3.87 -15.61 -0.18
CA ASP A 84 -3.60 -17.03 0.09
C ASP A 84 -2.19 -17.24 0.66
N VAL A 85 -1.17 -16.63 0.09
CA VAL A 85 0.20 -16.72 0.61
C VAL A 85 0.29 -16.17 2.03
N HIS A 86 -0.31 -14.99 2.29
CA HIS A 86 -0.20 -14.40 3.62
C HIS A 86 -1.00 -15.14 4.68
N THR A 87 -2.13 -15.73 4.33
CA THR A 87 -2.95 -16.51 5.28
C THR A 87 -2.41 -17.92 5.51
N GLN A 88 -1.89 -18.57 4.47
CA GLN A 88 -1.47 -19.98 4.56
C GLN A 88 0.00 -20.13 4.98
N GLU A 89 0.89 -19.22 4.56
CA GLU A 89 2.32 -19.34 4.78
C GLU A 89 2.88 -18.35 5.81
N ASN A 90 2.31 -17.14 5.89
CA ASN A 90 2.85 -16.05 6.70
C ASN A 90 2.11 -15.82 8.03
N GLY A 91 1.09 -16.62 8.34
CA GLY A 91 0.38 -16.60 9.62
C GLY A 91 -0.51 -15.37 9.85
N TYR A 92 -0.93 -14.69 8.78
CA TYR A 92 -1.90 -13.62 8.86
C TYR A 92 -3.33 -14.16 8.88
N LYS A 93 -4.24 -13.41 9.49
CA LYS A 93 -5.69 -13.64 9.40
C LYS A 93 -6.30 -12.63 8.45
N GLU A 94 -7.08 -13.11 7.50
CA GLU A 94 -7.78 -12.25 6.54
C GLU A 94 -8.98 -11.58 7.18
N TYR A 95 -9.13 -10.27 6.88
CA TYR A 95 -10.26 -9.45 7.30
C TYR A 95 -10.85 -8.71 6.12
N SER A 96 -12.18 -8.66 6.08
CA SER A 96 -12.92 -7.76 5.21
C SER A 96 -13.37 -6.56 6.04
N VAL A 97 -12.82 -5.39 5.75
CA VAL A 97 -12.99 -4.17 6.56
C VAL A 97 -13.71 -3.07 5.80
N PRO A 98 -14.39 -2.14 6.49
CA PRO A 98 -14.98 -0.96 5.87
C PRO A 98 -13.94 -0.08 5.18
N VAL A 99 -14.29 0.46 4.01
CA VAL A 99 -13.49 1.45 3.26
C VAL A 99 -13.92 2.89 3.52
N ILE A 100 -15.05 3.07 4.21
CA ILE A 100 -15.54 4.37 4.72
C ILE A 100 -15.37 4.34 6.23
N VAL A 101 -14.65 5.34 6.77
CA VAL A 101 -14.29 5.41 8.17
C VAL A 101 -14.64 6.76 8.78
N ASN A 102 -14.75 6.81 10.09
CA ASN A 102 -14.92 8.05 10.86
C ASN A 102 -13.60 8.84 10.91
N GLU A 103 -13.70 10.13 11.17
CA GLU A 103 -12.53 11.02 11.27
C GLU A 103 -11.54 10.57 12.34
N ASP A 104 -12.01 10.05 13.47
CA ASP A 104 -11.14 9.54 14.56
C ASP A 104 -10.24 8.39 14.10
N ALA A 105 -10.72 7.54 13.20
CA ALA A 105 -9.89 6.47 12.63
C ALA A 105 -8.75 7.02 11.76
N MET A 106 -8.98 8.10 11.04
CA MET A 106 -7.95 8.79 10.25
C MET A 106 -6.89 9.46 11.12
N TYR A 107 -7.29 9.99 12.29
CA TYR A 107 -6.34 10.47 13.30
C TYR A 107 -5.56 9.32 13.95
N GLY A 108 -6.21 8.19 14.19
CA GLY A 108 -5.61 7.02 14.85
C GLY A 108 -4.40 6.44 14.11
N THR A 109 -4.31 6.63 12.80
CA THR A 109 -3.19 6.18 11.96
C THR A 109 -2.37 7.33 11.36
N GLY A 110 -2.59 8.59 11.84
CA GLY A 110 -1.79 9.75 11.44
C GLY A 110 -2.05 10.28 10.02
N GLN A 111 -3.13 9.86 9.38
CA GLN A 111 -3.56 10.43 8.09
C GLN A 111 -4.01 11.88 8.27
N LEU A 112 -4.66 12.17 9.37
CA LEU A 112 -5.01 13.52 9.78
C LEU A 112 -4.18 13.94 11.01
N PRO A 113 -3.90 15.25 11.14
CA PRO A 113 -4.29 16.37 10.27
C PRO A 113 -3.36 16.58 9.07
N LYS A 114 -2.18 15.96 9.06
CA LYS A 114 -1.05 16.32 8.18
C LYS A 114 -1.35 16.13 6.69
N PHE A 115 -2.03 15.04 6.33
CA PHE A 115 -2.27 14.65 4.95
C PHE A 115 -3.73 14.86 4.51
N ARG A 116 -4.43 15.84 5.11
CA ARG A 116 -5.85 16.10 4.83
C ARG A 116 -6.13 16.31 3.34
N GLU A 117 -5.28 17.05 2.64
CA GLU A 117 -5.46 17.36 1.22
C GLU A 117 -5.28 16.15 0.30
N ASP A 118 -4.59 15.11 0.78
CA ASP A 118 -4.40 13.85 0.05
C ASP A 118 -5.55 12.85 0.26
N GLN A 119 -6.55 13.19 1.07
CA GLN A 119 -7.65 12.31 1.43
C GLN A 119 -8.96 12.70 0.74
N PHE A 120 -9.83 11.73 0.50
CA PHE A 120 -11.21 11.96 0.06
C PHE A 120 -12.15 12.04 1.26
N GLN A 121 -12.64 13.24 1.55
CA GLN A 121 -13.66 13.47 2.58
C GLN A 121 -15.07 13.37 2.00
N LEU A 122 -15.97 12.70 2.70
CA LEU A 122 -17.40 12.63 2.40
C LEU A 122 -18.18 13.68 3.20
N ASN A 123 -19.44 13.92 2.81
CA ASN A 123 -20.24 15.04 3.34
C ASN A 123 -20.61 14.94 4.84
N ASN A 124 -20.46 13.80 5.49
CA ASN A 124 -20.91 13.54 6.85
C ASN A 124 -19.73 13.28 7.83
N ASN A 125 -18.60 13.95 7.64
CA ASN A 125 -17.36 13.74 8.39
C ASN A 125 -16.81 12.30 8.31
N GLN A 126 -17.15 11.59 7.25
CA GLN A 126 -16.56 10.31 6.90
C GLN A 126 -15.50 10.49 5.81
N TRP A 127 -14.65 9.49 5.69
CA TRP A 127 -13.49 9.50 4.82
C TRP A 127 -13.38 8.17 4.08
N LEU A 128 -12.94 8.23 2.83
CA LEU A 128 -12.48 7.04 2.12
C LEU A 128 -11.05 6.72 2.57
N ILE A 129 -10.78 5.46 2.86
CA ILE A 129 -9.44 5.04 3.33
C ILE A 129 -8.40 5.14 2.22
N PRO A 130 -7.20 5.70 2.48
CA PRO A 130 -6.05 5.65 1.55
C PRO A 130 -5.31 4.31 1.61
N THR A 131 -5.61 3.50 2.61
CA THR A 131 -4.99 2.20 2.93
C THR A 131 -5.87 1.47 3.94
N SER A 132 -5.97 0.15 3.83
CA SER A 132 -6.68 -0.65 4.85
C SER A 132 -6.00 -0.67 6.22
N GLU A 133 -4.76 -0.19 6.32
CA GLU A 133 -4.09 0.10 7.59
C GLU A 133 -5.00 0.90 8.54
N VAL A 134 -5.71 1.91 8.01
CA VAL A 134 -6.62 2.74 8.81
C VAL A 134 -7.67 1.88 9.51
N SER A 135 -8.37 1.03 8.77
CA SER A 135 -9.41 0.17 9.33
C SER A 135 -8.82 -0.92 10.22
N LEU A 136 -7.76 -1.60 9.77
CA LEU A 136 -7.15 -2.73 10.47
C LEU A 136 -6.52 -2.31 11.82
N THR A 137 -5.77 -1.20 11.83
CA THR A 137 -5.13 -0.72 13.05
C THR A 137 -6.15 -0.23 14.08
N ASN A 138 -7.21 0.43 13.62
CA ASN A 138 -8.25 0.92 14.52
C ASN A 138 -9.17 -0.18 15.08
N MET A 139 -9.09 -1.43 14.61
CA MET A 139 -9.77 -2.57 15.25
C MET A 139 -9.35 -2.76 16.71
N VAL A 140 -8.16 -2.29 17.08
CA VAL A 140 -7.63 -2.39 18.44
C VAL A 140 -7.53 -1.03 19.15
N SER A 141 -8.02 0.05 18.52
CA SER A 141 -7.97 1.39 19.12
C SER A 141 -8.77 1.42 20.43
N ASN A 142 -8.30 2.21 21.40
CA ASN A 142 -8.90 2.32 22.73
C ASN A 142 -9.11 0.98 23.47
N SER A 143 -8.31 -0.05 23.13
CA SER A 143 -8.37 -1.37 23.75
C SER A 143 -7.09 -1.70 24.50
N ILE A 144 -7.21 -2.44 25.59
CA ILE A 144 -6.09 -3.08 26.26
C ILE A 144 -6.05 -4.53 25.78
N ILE A 145 -4.92 -4.92 25.18
CA ILE A 145 -4.74 -6.27 24.62
C ILE A 145 -3.87 -7.05 25.60
N ASP A 146 -4.34 -8.24 25.98
CA ASP A 146 -3.55 -9.14 26.79
C ASP A 146 -2.25 -9.51 26.07
N TYR A 147 -1.14 -9.46 26.78
CA TYR A 147 0.19 -9.75 26.23
C TYR A 147 0.27 -11.11 25.52
N GLU A 148 -0.39 -12.13 26.07
CA GLU A 148 -0.41 -13.50 25.53
C GLU A 148 -1.18 -13.65 24.21
N LYS A 149 -2.03 -12.67 23.86
CA LYS A 149 -2.76 -12.66 22.58
C LYS A 149 -1.94 -12.09 21.42
N LEU A 150 -0.81 -11.48 21.74
CA LEU A 150 0.09 -10.93 20.72
C LEU A 150 1.09 -11.97 20.22
N PRO A 151 1.52 -11.91 18.97
CA PRO A 151 1.16 -10.90 17.96
C PRO A 151 -0.21 -11.12 17.32
N LEU A 152 -0.92 -10.03 16.98
CA LEU A 152 -2.08 -10.07 16.09
C LEU A 152 -1.61 -9.67 14.69
N ARG A 153 -1.90 -10.50 13.69
CA ARG A 153 -1.50 -10.26 12.31
C ARG A 153 -2.73 -10.26 11.41
N PHE A 154 -2.97 -9.14 10.76
CA PHE A 154 -4.13 -8.90 9.92
C PHE A 154 -3.71 -8.67 8.47
N VAL A 155 -4.43 -9.27 7.52
CA VAL A 155 -4.31 -8.98 6.10
C VAL A 155 -5.69 -8.61 5.55
N ALA A 156 -5.74 -7.60 4.69
CA ALA A 156 -6.95 -7.24 3.96
C ALA A 156 -6.63 -6.81 2.54
N SER A 157 -7.55 -7.07 1.62
CA SER A 157 -7.56 -6.46 0.30
C SER A 157 -8.70 -5.47 0.22
N THR A 158 -8.39 -4.21 -0.06
CA THR A 158 -9.40 -3.15 -0.19
C THR A 158 -9.12 -2.25 -1.38
N GLN A 159 -10.17 -1.59 -1.86
CA GLN A 159 -10.00 -0.36 -2.62
C GLN A 159 -9.41 0.71 -1.70
N CYS A 160 -8.43 1.44 -2.21
CA CYS A 160 -7.77 2.54 -1.53
C CYS A 160 -7.92 3.81 -2.35
N PHE A 161 -8.04 4.96 -1.69
CA PHE A 161 -8.38 6.24 -2.33
C PHE A 161 -7.40 7.32 -1.91
N ARG A 162 -6.74 7.98 -2.88
CA ARG A 162 -5.77 9.07 -2.64
C ARG A 162 -6.02 10.24 -3.58
N ALA A 163 -6.18 11.43 -3.05
CA ALA A 163 -6.38 12.64 -3.85
C ALA A 163 -5.10 13.09 -4.58
N GLU A 164 -3.92 12.60 -4.16
CA GLU A 164 -2.62 12.87 -4.81
C GLU A 164 -2.37 14.37 -5.02
N ALA A 165 -2.76 15.21 -4.07
CA ALA A 165 -2.71 16.67 -4.18
C ALA A 165 -1.28 17.20 -4.41
N GLY A 166 -0.28 16.58 -3.77
CA GLY A 166 1.13 16.94 -3.90
C GLY A 166 1.82 16.42 -5.18
N ALA A 167 1.13 15.63 -6.01
CA ALA A 167 1.72 14.94 -7.16
C ALA A 167 1.37 15.59 -8.51
N ALA A 168 1.06 16.89 -8.54
CA ALA A 168 0.73 17.62 -9.77
C ALA A 168 1.90 17.52 -10.78
N GLY A 169 1.62 16.96 -11.97
CA GLY A 169 2.59 16.80 -13.04
C GLY A 169 3.58 15.62 -12.89
N LYS A 170 3.54 14.87 -11.79
CA LYS A 170 4.39 13.67 -11.58
C LYS A 170 3.62 12.40 -11.96
N ASP A 171 4.30 11.46 -12.64
CA ASP A 171 3.78 10.13 -12.99
C ASP A 171 2.37 10.17 -13.58
N THR A 172 2.12 11.09 -14.50
CA THR A 172 0.79 11.32 -15.11
C THR A 172 0.43 10.27 -16.15
N LYS A 173 1.41 9.49 -16.62
CA LYS A 173 1.24 8.45 -17.64
C LYS A 173 1.03 7.07 -16.98
N GLY A 174 0.09 6.30 -17.53
CA GLY A 174 -0.16 4.92 -17.11
C GLY A 174 -0.87 4.82 -15.76
N MET A 175 -0.58 3.74 -15.02
CA MET A 175 -1.25 3.33 -13.78
C MET A 175 -0.41 3.58 -12.51
N ILE A 176 0.69 4.33 -12.58
CA ILE A 176 1.62 4.46 -11.45
C ILE A 176 1.00 5.25 -10.29
N ARG A 177 0.23 6.31 -10.62
CA ARG A 177 -0.49 7.13 -9.63
C ARG A 177 -1.97 7.20 -9.97
N GLN A 178 -2.79 6.62 -9.11
CA GLN A 178 -4.24 6.55 -9.29
C GLN A 178 -4.96 7.09 -8.06
N HIS A 179 -6.13 7.71 -8.29
CA HIS A 179 -7.03 8.13 -7.21
C HIS A 179 -7.71 6.94 -6.52
N GLN A 180 -7.85 5.83 -7.24
CA GLN A 180 -8.44 4.59 -6.74
C GLN A 180 -7.60 3.40 -7.23
N PHE A 181 -7.23 2.51 -6.33
CA PHE A 181 -6.47 1.29 -6.62
C PHE A 181 -6.72 0.22 -5.55
N THR A 182 -6.50 -1.03 -5.89
CA THR A 182 -6.60 -2.14 -4.94
C THR A 182 -5.25 -2.36 -4.25
N LYS A 183 -5.27 -2.59 -2.92
CA LYS A 183 -4.07 -2.91 -2.14
C LYS A 183 -4.33 -4.10 -1.21
N VAL A 184 -3.40 -5.05 -1.20
CA VAL A 184 -3.30 -6.08 -0.16
C VAL A 184 -2.37 -5.55 0.92
N GLU A 185 -2.88 -5.36 2.12
CA GLU A 185 -2.20 -4.71 3.25
C GLU A 185 -1.94 -5.68 4.38
N LEU A 186 -0.76 -5.61 4.97
CA LEU A 186 -0.37 -6.35 6.17
C LEU A 186 -0.28 -5.39 7.36
N VAL A 187 -0.90 -5.76 8.48
CA VAL A 187 -0.77 -5.03 9.75
C VAL A 187 -0.43 -6.03 10.85
N SER A 188 0.54 -5.70 11.68
CA SER A 188 0.91 -6.49 12.86
C SER A 188 0.81 -5.63 14.12
N ILE A 189 0.07 -6.10 15.11
CA ILE A 189 0.03 -5.55 16.47
C ILE A 189 0.86 -6.46 17.34
N ILE A 190 1.93 -5.92 17.93
CA ILE A 190 2.97 -6.71 18.59
C ILE A 190 3.38 -6.11 19.93
N GLN A 191 4.15 -6.88 20.69
CA GLN A 191 4.86 -6.34 21.84
C GLN A 191 5.96 -5.38 21.38
N PRO A 192 6.14 -4.20 22.05
CA PRO A 192 7.09 -3.17 21.61
C PRO A 192 8.54 -3.65 21.45
N GLU A 193 8.98 -4.58 22.28
CA GLU A 193 10.33 -5.15 22.28
C GLU A 193 10.65 -5.94 21.01
N PHE A 194 9.63 -6.47 20.33
CA PHE A 194 9.81 -7.26 19.10
C PHE A 194 9.62 -6.47 17.80
N ARG A 195 9.48 -5.14 17.89
CA ARG A 195 9.13 -4.28 16.74
C ARG A 195 10.05 -4.45 15.52
N LEU A 196 11.36 -4.51 15.74
CA LEU A 196 12.34 -4.64 14.65
C LEU A 196 12.29 -6.02 14.01
N ASN A 197 12.20 -7.08 14.82
CA ASN A 197 12.08 -8.45 14.32
C ASN A 197 10.80 -8.64 13.49
N GLU A 198 9.69 -8.06 13.92
CA GLU A 198 8.44 -8.14 13.15
C GLU A 198 8.50 -7.29 11.87
N LEU A 199 9.17 -6.13 11.90
CA LEU A 199 9.41 -5.33 10.68
C LEU A 199 10.20 -6.15 9.64
N ASP A 200 11.30 -6.78 10.04
CA ASP A 200 12.11 -7.64 9.16
C ASP A 200 11.28 -8.81 8.61
N ARG A 201 10.46 -9.42 9.46
CA ARG A 201 9.55 -10.49 9.06
C ARG A 201 8.52 -9.99 8.04
N MET A 202 7.94 -8.82 8.24
CA MET A 202 6.97 -8.22 7.31
C MET A 202 7.60 -7.89 5.95
N VAL A 203 8.83 -7.37 5.95
CA VAL A 203 9.62 -7.19 4.71
C VAL A 203 9.79 -8.53 4.01
N GLY A 204 10.18 -9.60 4.73
CA GLY A 204 10.29 -10.94 4.20
C GLY A 204 8.98 -11.48 3.60
N CYS A 205 7.82 -11.16 4.18
CA CYS A 205 6.52 -11.52 3.62
C CYS A 205 6.26 -10.83 2.25
N ALA A 206 6.65 -9.56 2.12
CA ALA A 206 6.53 -8.84 0.85
C ALA A 206 7.51 -9.39 -0.20
N GLU A 207 8.73 -9.68 0.20
CA GLU A 207 9.74 -10.30 -0.66
C GLU A 207 9.29 -11.67 -1.19
N LEU A 208 8.66 -12.48 -0.34
CA LEU A 208 8.15 -13.80 -0.72
C LEU A 208 7.15 -13.72 -1.89
N ILE A 209 6.29 -12.72 -1.91
CA ILE A 209 5.37 -12.49 -3.04
C ILE A 209 6.14 -12.26 -4.33
N LEU A 210 7.14 -11.37 -4.31
CA LEU A 210 7.96 -11.08 -5.49
C LEU A 210 8.77 -12.30 -5.94
N GLN A 211 9.31 -13.08 -5.01
CA GLN A 211 10.05 -14.31 -5.29
C GLN A 211 9.16 -15.36 -5.95
N LYS A 212 7.94 -15.57 -5.42
CA LYS A 212 6.97 -16.52 -6.00
C LYS A 212 6.50 -16.10 -7.41
N LEU A 213 6.57 -14.81 -7.72
CA LEU A 213 6.26 -14.27 -9.05
C LEU A 213 7.52 -14.18 -9.95
N ASP A 214 8.69 -14.63 -9.46
CA ASP A 214 9.99 -14.55 -10.14
C ASP A 214 10.32 -13.12 -10.61
N LEU A 215 9.97 -12.12 -9.78
CA LEU A 215 10.22 -10.71 -10.04
C LEU A 215 11.50 -10.26 -9.33
N PRO A 216 12.50 -9.72 -10.06
CA PRO A 216 13.70 -9.17 -9.43
C PRO A 216 13.39 -7.86 -8.69
N TYR A 217 14.02 -7.66 -7.53
CA TYR A 217 13.81 -6.46 -6.71
C TYR A 217 15.10 -6.07 -5.95
N ARG A 218 15.09 -4.87 -5.41
CA ARG A 218 16.06 -4.37 -4.43
C ARG A 218 15.34 -3.94 -3.16
N VAL A 219 15.96 -4.21 -2.02
CA VAL A 219 15.55 -3.67 -0.72
C VAL A 219 16.46 -2.48 -0.42
N MET A 220 15.85 -1.35 -0.16
CA MET A 220 16.50 -0.09 0.17
C MET A 220 16.02 0.38 1.55
N LEU A 221 16.86 1.09 2.28
CA LEU A 221 16.55 1.68 3.58
C LEU A 221 16.57 3.19 3.47
#